data_0336ff557d34aeab1f91463b3410a62b
#
_entry.id   0336ff557d34aeab1f91463b3410a62b
#
_cell.length_a   1.000
_cell.length_b   1.000
_cell.length_c   1.000
_cell.angle_alpha   90.00
_cell.angle_beta   90.00
_cell.angle_gamma   90.00
#
_symmetry.space_group_name_H-M   'P 1'
#
loop_
_entity.id
_entity.type
_entity.pdbx_description
1 polymer ?
#
loop_
_entity_poly.entity_id
_entity_poly.type
_entity_poly.pdbx_seq_one_letter_code
_entity_poly.pdbx_strand_id
1 'polypeptide(L)'
;MNTRLILIITLIAAVALPFTGYVLEGLWWGIAGTLLAGAFWYLGMRYQRSLFVHLAFAALLGLDAFIMLVQPLVFGLLGGFAALAAWDLSRFYPRLKAFSPPETARASEKRHLLRLGVVLGSGLALAGLIQLLQFEFNFVTSFFLSLLALIGVRLAAAALFKQPSLPGKEN
;
A
#
# COMPACT_ATOMS: atom_id res chain seq x y z
N MET A 1 9.33 -17.42 -5.85
CA MET A 1 8.84 -16.11 -6.34
C MET A 1 9.85 -15.08 -5.88
N ASN A 2 10.13 -14.02 -6.63
CA ASN A 2 11.24 -13.12 -6.29
C ASN A 2 10.67 -11.80 -5.72
N THR A 3 10.51 -11.73 -4.38
CA THR A 3 9.99 -10.54 -3.67
C THR A 3 10.69 -9.24 -4.09
N ARG A 4 12.00 -9.31 -4.41
CA ARG A 4 12.74 -8.15 -4.91
C ARG A 4 12.21 -7.65 -6.24
N LEU A 5 11.88 -8.56 -7.16
CA LEU A 5 11.32 -8.20 -8.47
C LEU A 5 9.94 -7.55 -8.30
N ILE A 6 9.09 -8.14 -7.46
CA ILE A 6 7.75 -7.60 -7.18
C ILE A 6 7.86 -6.20 -6.55
N LEU A 7 8.77 -6.00 -5.59
CA LEU A 7 9.03 -4.70 -4.98
C LEU A 7 9.44 -3.64 -6.03
N ILE A 8 10.33 -4.02 -6.97
CA ILE A 8 10.76 -3.08 -8.02
C ILE A 8 9.58 -2.74 -8.94
N ILE A 9 8.81 -3.74 -9.37
CA ILE A 9 7.64 -3.54 -10.25
C ILE A 9 6.60 -2.64 -9.56
N THR A 10 6.26 -2.93 -8.30
CA THR A 10 5.27 -2.13 -7.55
C THR A 10 5.75 -0.72 -7.29
N LEU A 11 7.05 -0.51 -7.04
CA LEU A 11 7.61 0.82 -6.87
C LEU A 11 7.59 1.62 -8.19
N ILE A 12 7.94 0.98 -9.31
CA ILE A 12 7.83 1.62 -10.63
C ILE A 12 6.38 1.99 -10.91
N ALA A 13 5.43 1.10 -10.66
CA ALA A 13 4.00 1.36 -10.85
C ALA A 13 3.50 2.50 -9.96
N ALA A 14 3.94 2.56 -8.68
CA ALA A 14 3.58 3.60 -7.73
C ALA A 14 4.03 5.00 -8.16
N VAL A 15 5.10 5.11 -8.95
CA VAL A 15 5.58 6.38 -9.49
C VAL A 15 4.99 6.64 -10.89
N ALA A 16 4.98 5.62 -11.76
CA ALA A 16 4.59 5.80 -13.16
C ALA A 16 3.09 6.12 -13.34
N LEU A 17 2.21 5.54 -12.52
CA LEU A 17 0.78 5.76 -12.65
C LEU A 17 0.38 7.21 -12.36
N PRO A 18 0.69 7.81 -11.18
CA PRO A 18 0.39 9.20 -10.94
C PRO A 18 1.19 10.14 -11.86
N PHE A 19 2.44 9.81 -12.20
CA PHE A 19 3.23 10.55 -13.18
C PHE A 19 2.48 10.68 -14.52
N THR A 20 1.96 9.56 -15.04
CA THR A 20 1.19 9.58 -16.29
C THR A 20 -0.06 10.45 -16.17
N GLY A 21 -0.79 10.35 -15.07
CA GLY A 21 -1.94 11.20 -14.81
C GLY A 21 -1.60 12.70 -14.82
N TYR A 22 -0.49 13.08 -14.17
CA TYR A 22 -0.02 14.48 -14.14
C TYR A 22 0.47 14.97 -15.50
N VAL A 23 1.10 14.09 -16.31
CA VAL A 23 1.51 14.43 -17.68
C VAL A 23 0.28 14.72 -18.56
N LEU A 24 -0.77 13.90 -18.46
CA LEU A 24 -1.99 14.09 -19.22
C LEU A 24 -2.71 15.41 -18.90
N GLU A 25 -2.61 15.88 -17.65
CA GLU A 25 -3.16 17.16 -17.21
C GLU A 25 -2.22 18.35 -17.41
N GLY A 26 -0.97 18.12 -17.80
CA GLY A 26 0.03 19.19 -17.93
C GLY A 26 0.44 19.81 -16.60
N LEU A 27 0.28 19.10 -15.47
CA LEU A 27 0.57 19.58 -14.12
C LEU A 27 2.04 19.33 -13.74
N TRP A 28 2.92 20.23 -14.12
CA TRP A 28 4.38 20.12 -13.93
C TRP A 28 4.82 19.89 -12.49
N TRP A 29 4.17 20.51 -11.53
CA TRP A 29 4.47 20.32 -10.11
C TRP A 29 4.18 18.89 -9.62
N GLY A 30 3.11 18.25 -10.13
CA GLY A 30 2.79 16.88 -9.84
C GLY A 30 3.81 15.91 -10.45
N ILE A 31 4.27 16.19 -11.68
CA ILE A 31 5.33 15.44 -12.37
C ILE A 31 6.62 15.50 -11.52
N ALA A 32 7.05 16.71 -11.14
CA ALA A 32 8.23 16.90 -10.31
C ALA A 32 8.07 16.21 -8.94
N GLY A 33 6.90 16.35 -8.31
CA GLY A 33 6.58 15.72 -7.02
C GLY A 33 6.69 14.20 -7.05
N THR A 34 6.12 13.54 -8.08
CA THR A 34 6.18 12.07 -8.21
C THR A 34 7.61 11.58 -8.43
N LEU A 35 8.40 12.27 -9.25
CA LEU A 35 9.81 11.91 -9.48
C LEU A 35 10.65 12.10 -8.21
N LEU A 36 10.47 13.21 -7.50
CA LEU A 36 11.15 13.46 -6.24
C LEU A 36 10.79 12.41 -5.19
N ALA A 37 9.51 12.10 -5.01
CA ALA A 37 9.07 11.07 -4.08
C ALA A 37 9.66 9.70 -4.43
N GLY A 38 9.68 9.32 -5.71
CA GLY A 38 10.33 8.10 -6.17
C GLY A 38 11.84 8.07 -5.88
N ALA A 39 12.53 9.20 -6.12
CA ALA A 39 13.96 9.34 -5.81
C ALA A 39 14.22 9.24 -4.29
N PHE A 40 13.41 9.91 -3.45
CA PHE A 40 13.51 9.80 -2.00
C PHE A 40 13.27 8.36 -1.51
N TRP A 41 12.32 7.66 -2.12
CA TRP A 41 12.08 6.25 -1.80
C TRP A 41 13.30 5.40 -2.13
N TYR A 42 13.84 5.54 -3.34
CA TYR A 42 15.03 4.82 -3.76
C TYR A 42 16.22 5.08 -2.82
N LEU A 43 16.47 6.36 -2.49
CA LEU A 43 17.52 6.75 -1.55
C LEU A 43 17.28 6.16 -0.14
N GLY A 44 16.03 6.17 0.33
CA GLY A 44 15.64 5.57 1.59
C GLY A 44 15.97 4.08 1.67
N MET A 45 15.67 3.33 0.60
CA MET A 45 16.04 1.92 0.49
C MET A 45 17.56 1.72 0.38
N ARG A 46 18.25 2.55 -0.40
CA ARG A 46 19.70 2.46 -0.61
C ARG A 46 20.49 2.69 0.68
N TYR A 47 20.09 3.69 1.45
CA TYR A 47 20.76 4.08 2.69
C TYR A 47 20.13 3.46 3.95
N GLN A 48 19.15 2.57 3.77
CA GLN A 48 18.40 1.91 4.86
C GLN A 48 17.76 2.89 5.87
N ARG A 49 17.39 4.07 5.38
CA ARG A 49 16.73 5.12 6.18
C ARG A 49 15.21 5.00 6.05
N SER A 50 14.59 4.36 7.03
CA SER A 50 13.13 4.13 7.06
C SER A 50 12.32 5.43 6.97
N LEU A 51 12.82 6.53 7.54
CA LEU A 51 12.16 7.84 7.49
C LEU A 51 11.93 8.31 6.04
N PHE A 52 12.93 8.20 5.18
CA PHE A 52 12.79 8.60 3.77
C PHE A 52 11.75 7.75 3.03
N VAL A 53 11.70 6.45 3.32
CA VAL A 53 10.67 5.55 2.75
C VAL A 53 9.26 5.96 3.19
N HIS A 54 9.08 6.29 4.48
CA HIS A 54 7.77 6.73 4.98
C HIS A 54 7.34 8.09 4.43
N LEU A 55 8.27 9.05 4.35
CA LEU A 55 7.99 10.38 3.78
C LEU A 55 7.65 10.29 2.28
N ALA A 56 8.42 9.49 1.52
CA ALA A 56 8.15 9.26 0.11
C ALA A 56 6.81 8.58 -0.11
N PHE A 57 6.47 7.58 0.72
CA PHE A 57 5.18 6.90 0.70
C PHE A 57 4.02 7.89 0.97
N ALA A 58 4.13 8.70 2.03
CA ALA A 58 3.12 9.70 2.36
C ALA A 58 2.96 10.75 1.24
N ALA A 59 4.08 11.18 0.64
CA ALA A 59 4.06 12.11 -0.49
C ALA A 59 3.37 11.51 -1.72
N LEU A 60 3.68 10.24 -2.08
CA LEU A 60 3.01 9.56 -3.19
C LEU A 60 1.52 9.40 -2.94
N LEU A 61 1.10 8.98 -1.73
CA LEU A 61 -0.33 8.90 -1.40
C LEU A 61 -1.04 10.25 -1.50
N GLY A 62 -0.39 11.33 -1.07
CA GLY A 62 -0.93 12.69 -1.23
C GLY A 62 -1.08 13.09 -2.70
N LEU A 63 -0.09 12.76 -3.52
CA LEU A 63 -0.13 12.99 -4.96
C LEU A 63 -1.20 12.11 -5.65
N ASP A 64 -1.32 10.83 -5.26
CA ASP A 64 -2.37 9.95 -5.76
C ASP A 64 -3.77 10.45 -5.39
N ALA A 65 -3.95 10.92 -4.17
CA ALA A 65 -5.22 11.52 -3.73
C ALA A 65 -5.55 12.80 -4.51
N PHE A 66 -4.54 13.64 -4.78
CA PHE A 66 -4.73 14.87 -5.54
C PHE A 66 -5.11 14.57 -7.00
N ILE A 67 -4.42 13.61 -7.67
CA ILE A 67 -4.74 13.28 -9.05
C ILE A 67 -6.15 12.70 -9.21
N MET A 68 -6.70 12.05 -8.17
CA MET A 68 -8.09 11.58 -8.16
C MET A 68 -9.12 12.71 -8.23
N LEU A 69 -8.75 13.95 -7.87
CA LEU A 69 -9.65 15.11 -7.93
C LEU A 69 -9.75 15.70 -9.34
N VAL A 70 -8.74 15.45 -10.18
CA VAL A 70 -8.62 16.10 -11.50
C VAL A 70 -8.66 15.12 -12.66
N GLN A 71 -8.41 13.84 -12.41
CA GLN A 71 -8.35 12.76 -13.39
C GLN A 71 -9.29 11.59 -13.02
N PRO A 72 -9.64 10.69 -13.96
CA PRO A 72 -10.33 9.46 -13.63
C PRO A 72 -9.64 8.72 -12.49
N LEU A 73 -10.43 8.28 -11.52
CA LEU A 73 -10.00 7.59 -10.28
C LEU A 73 -8.95 6.48 -10.49
N VAL A 74 -8.86 5.94 -11.70
CA VAL A 74 -8.00 4.79 -12.03
C VAL A 74 -6.51 5.08 -11.76
N PHE A 75 -5.98 6.25 -12.17
CA PHE A 75 -4.56 6.56 -12.02
C PHE A 75 -4.16 6.71 -10.56
N GLY A 76 -4.90 7.48 -9.78
CA GLY A 76 -4.61 7.67 -8.37
C GLY A 76 -4.91 6.41 -7.54
N LEU A 77 -6.01 5.71 -7.85
CA LEU A 77 -6.36 4.48 -7.14
C LEU A 77 -5.30 3.39 -7.34
N LEU A 78 -4.95 3.07 -8.58
CA LEU A 78 -3.93 2.06 -8.87
C LEU A 78 -2.54 2.50 -8.40
N GLY A 79 -2.20 3.80 -8.49
CA GLY A 79 -0.99 4.37 -7.92
C GLY A 79 -0.91 4.16 -6.42
N GLY A 80 -1.97 4.49 -5.68
CA GLY A 80 -2.07 4.30 -4.24
C GLY A 80 -1.94 2.83 -3.82
N PHE A 81 -2.61 1.90 -4.53
CA PHE A 81 -2.45 0.46 -4.27
C PHE A 81 -1.03 -0.02 -4.56
N ALA A 82 -0.40 0.45 -5.63
CA ALA A 82 0.98 0.13 -5.94
C ALA A 82 1.95 0.70 -4.88
N ALA A 83 1.70 1.92 -4.39
CA ALA A 83 2.47 2.54 -3.32
C ALA A 83 2.34 1.77 -2.00
N LEU A 84 1.12 1.34 -1.63
CA LEU A 84 0.88 0.49 -0.46
C LEU A 84 1.62 -0.84 -0.57
N ALA A 85 1.55 -1.51 -1.73
CA ALA A 85 2.27 -2.75 -1.97
C ALA A 85 3.78 -2.56 -1.87
N ALA A 86 4.32 -1.52 -2.50
CA ALA A 86 5.74 -1.20 -2.46
C ALA A 86 6.21 -0.88 -1.04
N TRP A 87 5.41 -0.14 -0.26
CA TRP A 87 5.72 0.20 1.11
C TRP A 87 5.77 -1.03 2.03
N ASP A 88 4.77 -1.91 1.95
CA ASP A 88 4.72 -3.14 2.72
C ASP A 88 5.89 -4.07 2.37
N LEU A 89 6.16 -4.27 1.08
CA LEU A 89 7.26 -5.08 0.60
C LEU A 89 8.64 -4.49 0.96
N SER A 90 8.79 -3.16 0.96
CA SER A 90 10.03 -2.51 1.35
C SER A 90 10.39 -2.74 2.83
N ARG A 91 9.39 -2.94 3.68
CA ARG A 91 9.57 -3.31 5.10
C ARG A 91 9.77 -4.80 5.30
N PHE A 92 9.13 -5.62 4.48
CA PHE A 92 9.20 -7.07 4.59
C PHE A 92 10.51 -7.64 4.03
N TYR A 93 11.01 -7.11 2.91
CA TYR A 93 12.20 -7.62 2.22
C TYR A 93 13.47 -7.67 3.08
N PRO A 94 13.84 -6.64 3.88
CA PRO A 94 14.99 -6.72 4.79
C PRO A 94 14.85 -7.81 5.85
N ARG A 95 13.63 -8.05 6.32
CA ARG A 95 13.34 -9.08 7.31
C ARG A 95 13.54 -10.49 6.75
N LEU A 96 13.17 -10.72 5.47
CA LEU A 96 13.41 -12.01 4.82
C LEU A 96 14.88 -12.41 4.80
N LYS A 97 15.80 -11.44 4.67
CA LYS A 97 17.24 -11.71 4.68
C LYS A 97 17.77 -12.16 6.04
N ALA A 98 17.06 -11.87 7.11
CA ALA A 98 17.44 -12.25 8.48
C ALA A 98 17.00 -13.68 8.85
N PHE A 99 16.13 -14.32 8.03
CA PHE A 99 15.68 -15.68 8.31
C PHE A 99 16.71 -16.70 7.84
N SER A 100 17.09 -17.60 8.78
CA SER A 100 17.81 -18.85 8.50
C SER A 100 17.02 -19.99 9.14
N PRO A 101 16.62 -21.02 8.41
CA PRO A 101 17.06 -21.52 7.10
C PRO A 101 16.23 -20.99 5.92
N PRO A 102 16.70 -21.17 4.65
CA PRO A 102 16.06 -20.61 3.44
C PRO A 102 14.66 -21.18 3.14
N GLU A 103 14.33 -22.34 3.64
CA GLU A 103 13.01 -22.97 3.46
C GLU A 103 11.91 -22.22 4.23
N THR A 104 12.20 -21.82 5.46
CA THR A 104 11.28 -21.01 6.29
C THR A 104 11.05 -19.62 5.69
N ALA A 105 12.10 -19.04 5.10
CA ALA A 105 12.01 -17.77 4.38
C ALA A 105 11.06 -17.86 3.18
N ARG A 106 11.14 -18.93 2.36
CA ARG A 106 10.23 -19.14 1.21
C ARG A 106 8.77 -19.33 1.62
N ALA A 107 8.53 -20.10 2.70
CA ALA A 107 7.18 -20.31 3.21
C ALA A 107 6.57 -18.99 3.75
N SER A 108 7.37 -18.18 4.46
CA SER A 108 7.00 -16.87 4.94
C SER A 108 6.72 -15.89 3.78
N GLU A 109 7.59 -15.87 2.77
CA GLU A 109 7.43 -15.07 1.55
C GLU A 109 6.10 -15.36 0.86
N LYS A 110 5.81 -16.64 0.58
CA LYS A 110 4.57 -17.05 -0.09
C LYS A 110 3.33 -16.64 0.71
N ARG A 111 3.34 -16.84 2.02
CA ARG A 111 2.22 -16.49 2.90
C ARG A 111 1.99 -14.98 2.96
N HIS A 112 3.08 -14.19 3.04
CA HIS A 112 3.00 -12.74 3.07
C HIS A 112 2.46 -12.18 1.75
N LEU A 113 2.97 -12.64 0.61
CA LEU A 113 2.51 -12.21 -0.72
C LEU A 113 1.05 -12.60 -0.98
N LEU A 114 0.62 -13.78 -0.50
CA LEU A 114 -0.79 -14.18 -0.59
C LEU A 114 -1.68 -13.22 0.21
N ARG A 115 -1.30 -12.90 1.47
CA ARG A 115 -2.05 -11.96 2.30
C ARG A 115 -2.10 -10.57 1.68
N LEU A 116 -0.98 -10.07 1.18
CA LEU A 116 -0.90 -8.79 0.50
C LEU A 116 -1.82 -8.78 -0.73
N GLY A 117 -1.78 -9.82 -1.56
CA GLY A 117 -2.64 -9.97 -2.73
C GLY A 117 -4.13 -9.99 -2.37
N VAL A 118 -4.51 -10.70 -1.31
CA VAL A 118 -5.90 -10.72 -0.82
C VAL A 118 -6.34 -9.34 -0.34
N VAL A 119 -5.52 -8.65 0.47
CA VAL A 119 -5.85 -7.32 1.00
C VAL A 119 -5.97 -6.29 -0.13
N LEU A 120 -5.00 -6.25 -1.04
CA LEU A 120 -5.03 -5.31 -2.16
C LEU A 120 -6.16 -5.63 -3.14
N GLY A 121 -6.37 -6.92 -3.43
CA GLY A 121 -7.45 -7.37 -4.31
C GLY A 121 -8.83 -7.07 -3.75
N SER A 122 -9.06 -7.31 -2.46
CA SER A 122 -10.33 -6.97 -1.81
C SER A 122 -10.55 -5.45 -1.76
N GLY A 123 -9.50 -4.67 -1.50
CA GLY A 123 -9.57 -3.21 -1.53
C GLY A 123 -9.91 -2.69 -2.93
N LEU A 124 -9.28 -3.24 -3.97
CA LEU A 124 -9.55 -2.86 -5.36
C LEU A 124 -10.97 -3.26 -5.78
N ALA A 125 -11.42 -4.46 -5.41
CA ALA A 125 -12.78 -4.92 -5.68
C ALA A 125 -13.83 -4.03 -5.00
N LEU A 126 -13.58 -3.63 -3.72
CA LEU A 126 -14.45 -2.73 -2.98
C LEU A 126 -14.49 -1.33 -3.63
N ALA A 127 -13.33 -0.79 -4.02
CA ALA A 127 -13.25 0.50 -4.70
C ALA A 127 -13.97 0.47 -6.05
N GLY A 128 -13.83 -0.61 -6.83
CA GLY A 128 -14.56 -0.81 -8.08
C GLY A 128 -16.06 -0.93 -7.87
N LEU A 129 -16.50 -1.64 -6.82
CA LEU A 129 -17.91 -1.75 -6.46
C LEU A 129 -18.52 -0.39 -6.10
N ILE A 130 -17.82 0.41 -5.29
CA ILE A 130 -18.24 1.76 -4.91
C ILE A 130 -18.39 2.64 -6.16
N GLN A 131 -17.45 2.52 -7.10
CA GLN A 131 -17.50 3.29 -8.35
C GLN A 131 -18.66 2.87 -9.25
N LEU A 132 -18.97 1.57 -9.33
CA LEU A 132 -20.11 1.04 -10.10
C LEU A 132 -21.46 1.47 -9.52
N LEU A 133 -21.56 1.60 -8.20
CA LEU A 133 -22.79 1.99 -7.51
C LEU A 133 -23.09 3.49 -7.59
N GLN A 134 -22.20 4.30 -8.20
CA GLN A 134 -22.36 5.76 -8.35
C GLN A 134 -22.83 6.44 -7.07
N PHE A 135 -22.28 6.04 -5.91
CA PHE A 135 -22.66 6.66 -4.65
C PHE A 135 -22.33 8.15 -4.68
N GLU A 136 -23.38 8.98 -4.60
CA GLU A 136 -23.19 10.39 -4.30
C GLU A 136 -22.62 10.50 -2.88
N PHE A 137 -21.33 10.84 -2.79
CA PHE A 137 -20.64 11.07 -1.52
C PHE A 137 -21.17 12.36 -0.90
N ASN A 138 -22.22 12.25 -0.09
CA ASN A 138 -22.61 13.32 0.82
C ASN A 138 -21.91 13.12 2.19
N PHE A 139 -21.97 14.15 3.04
CA PHE A 139 -21.33 14.11 4.37
C PHE A 139 -21.77 12.88 5.20
N VAL A 140 -23.02 12.48 5.11
CA VAL A 140 -23.60 11.37 5.88
C VAL A 140 -23.00 10.03 5.45
N THR A 141 -22.93 9.76 4.14
CA THR A 141 -22.30 8.53 3.60
C THR A 141 -20.81 8.45 3.92
N SER A 142 -20.09 9.57 3.84
CA SER A 142 -18.67 9.63 4.19
C SER A 142 -18.43 9.37 5.68
N PHE A 143 -19.31 9.91 6.54
CA PHE A 143 -19.25 9.68 7.99
C PHE A 143 -19.48 8.20 8.34
N PHE A 144 -20.53 7.59 7.79
CA PHE A 144 -20.81 6.16 8.04
C PHE A 144 -19.72 5.24 7.49
N LEU A 145 -19.17 5.51 6.30
CA LEU A 145 -18.06 4.74 5.74
C LEU A 145 -16.80 4.84 6.61
N SER A 146 -16.47 6.03 7.10
CA SER A 146 -15.35 6.23 8.01
C SER A 146 -15.53 5.49 9.33
N LEU A 147 -16.74 5.51 9.89
CA LEU A 147 -17.08 4.78 11.11
C LEU A 147 -16.95 3.26 10.90
N LEU A 148 -17.44 2.76 9.76
CA LEU A 148 -17.41 1.34 9.40
C LEU A 148 -15.97 0.87 9.16
N ALA A 149 -15.13 1.70 8.52
CA ALA A 149 -13.71 1.44 8.35
C ALA A 149 -12.98 1.37 9.70
N LEU A 150 -13.28 2.28 10.62
CA LEU A 150 -12.69 2.31 11.96
C LEU A 150 -13.07 1.07 12.79
N ILE A 151 -14.33 0.65 12.71
CA ILE A 151 -14.80 -0.61 13.33
C ILE A 151 -14.10 -1.81 12.69
N GLY A 152 -14.00 -1.86 11.37
CA GLY A 152 -13.31 -2.93 10.64
C GLY A 152 -11.84 -3.06 11.04
N VAL A 153 -11.12 -1.96 11.12
CA VAL A 153 -9.72 -1.93 11.58
C VAL A 153 -9.61 -2.42 13.03
N ARG A 154 -10.53 -2.00 13.91
CA ARG A 154 -10.53 -2.43 15.31
C ARG A 154 -10.82 -3.92 15.45
N LEU A 155 -11.76 -4.47 14.68
CA LEU A 155 -12.06 -5.91 14.67
C LEU A 155 -10.91 -6.72 14.10
N ALA A 156 -10.28 -6.27 13.02
CA ALA A 156 -9.10 -6.90 12.43
C ALA A 156 -7.92 -6.90 13.40
N ALA A 157 -7.67 -5.78 14.09
CA ALA A 157 -6.67 -5.69 15.12
C ALA A 157 -6.96 -6.66 16.29
N ALA A 158 -8.20 -6.70 16.79
CA ALA A 158 -8.60 -7.60 17.86
C ALA A 158 -8.44 -9.07 17.48
N ALA A 159 -8.73 -9.44 16.23
CA ALA A 159 -8.55 -10.80 15.72
C ALA A 159 -7.06 -11.19 15.62
N LEU A 160 -6.20 -10.23 15.26
CA LEU A 160 -4.75 -10.44 15.14
C LEU A 160 -4.05 -10.53 16.51
N PHE A 161 -4.55 -9.80 17.52
CA PHE A 161 -3.97 -9.79 18.87
C PHE A 161 -4.56 -10.86 19.80
N LYS A 162 -5.57 -11.62 19.35
CA LYS A 162 -6.06 -12.78 20.08
C LYS A 162 -5.03 -13.90 19.94
N GLN A 163 -3.94 -13.83 20.75
CA GLN A 163 -3.00 -14.95 20.87
C GLN A 163 -3.77 -16.15 21.44
N PRO A 164 -3.65 -17.35 20.83
CA PRO A 164 -4.11 -18.55 21.47
C PRO A 164 -3.32 -18.68 22.78
N SER A 165 -4.04 -18.69 23.90
CA SER A 165 -3.47 -19.05 25.21
C SER A 165 -2.76 -20.40 25.02
N LEU A 166 -1.44 -20.41 25.23
CA LEU A 166 -0.66 -21.65 25.20
C LEU A 166 -1.24 -22.58 26.27
N PRO A 167 -1.73 -23.79 25.91
CA PRO A 167 -2.14 -24.76 26.87
C PRO A 167 -0.87 -25.27 27.61
N GLY A 168 -0.79 -25.07 28.90
CA GLY A 168 0.25 -25.69 29.72
C GLY A 168 1.11 -24.73 30.53
N LYS A 169 0.51 -24.09 31.54
CA LYS A 169 1.16 -23.77 32.81
C LYS A 169 0.13 -24.01 33.93
N GLU A 170 -0.20 -25.27 34.14
CA GLU A 170 -0.64 -25.69 35.44
C GLU A 170 0.61 -26.16 36.18
N ASN A 171 0.99 -25.43 37.23
CA ASN A 171 1.94 -25.85 38.25
C ASN A 171 1.24 -26.75 39.24
#